data_29f1ad7909b482b8fd9e7edbdb74c1ea
#
_entry.id   29f1ad7909b482b8fd9e7edbdb74c1ea
#
_cell.length_a   1.000
_cell.length_b   1.000
_cell.length_c   1.000
_cell.angle_alpha   90.00
_cell.angle_beta   90.00
_cell.angle_gamma   90.00
#
_symmetry.space_group_name_H-M   'P 1'
#
loop_
_entity.id
_entity.type
_entity.pdbx_description
1 polymer ?
#
loop_
_entity_poly.entity_id
_entity_poly.type
_entity_poly.pdbx_seq_one_letter_code
_entity_poly.pdbx_strand_id
1 'polypeptide(L)'
;DGTAHIGMSSRELKGKEKATAGANGVRLVKTVVANDAVAVIVNESNPLSKLSLKDVERIFTSDITNWSAVGGKSGGISGYTRNTSSGTYAFFQKFAMAKRDYGSATQKMAGNEQIATEVANNPNGIGYVGLAYVGAKGIKVIAVDGVLPSAKTANDGSYKLARGLNCFTNGAPTGATKKFLDFALTAPGQKIVASTGFVPVK
;
A
#
# COMPACT_ATOMS: atom_id res chain seq x y z
N ASP A 1 4.91 21.55 -11.47
CA ASP A 1 4.99 22.38 -12.69
C ASP A 1 3.86 23.43 -12.76
N GLY A 2 2.77 23.29 -11.95
CA GLY A 2 1.63 24.20 -12.01
C GLY A 2 0.67 23.99 -13.19
N THR A 3 0.91 22.96 -14.00
CA THR A 3 0.09 22.66 -15.19
C THR A 3 -1.18 21.87 -14.88
N ALA A 4 -1.24 21.18 -13.74
CA ALA A 4 -2.39 20.42 -13.29
C ALA A 4 -3.08 21.12 -12.11
N HIS A 5 -4.42 21.11 -12.10
CA HIS A 5 -5.21 21.65 -10.98
C HIS A 5 -5.14 20.78 -9.74
N ILE A 6 -5.02 19.45 -9.92
CA ILE A 6 -4.91 18.46 -8.86
C ILE A 6 -3.79 17.47 -9.19
N GLY A 7 -2.81 17.32 -8.29
CA GLY A 7 -1.84 16.25 -8.31
C GLY A 7 -2.22 15.14 -7.33
N MET A 8 -2.28 13.89 -7.78
CA MET A 8 -2.64 12.76 -6.92
C MET A 8 -1.40 11.97 -6.51
N SER A 9 -1.39 11.49 -5.26
CA SER A 9 -0.30 10.65 -4.76
C SER A 9 -0.79 9.70 -3.66
N SER A 10 -0.40 8.45 -3.76
CA SER A 10 -0.63 7.43 -2.73
C SER A 10 0.48 7.37 -1.65
N ARG A 11 1.28 8.41 -1.55
CA ARG A 11 2.33 8.60 -0.55
C ARG A 11 2.54 10.07 -0.25
N GLU A 12 3.25 10.36 0.82
CA GLU A 12 3.74 11.72 1.04
C GLU A 12 4.75 12.13 -0.03
N LEU A 13 4.74 13.40 -0.40
CA LEU A 13 5.72 13.95 -1.32
C LEU A 13 7.12 13.93 -0.68
N LYS A 14 8.11 13.57 -1.47
CA LYS A 14 9.54 13.62 -1.06
C LYS A 14 9.98 15.07 -0.88
N GLY A 15 11.01 15.28 -0.06
CA GLY A 15 11.57 16.62 0.17
C GLY A 15 11.96 17.34 -1.13
N LYS A 16 12.60 16.61 -2.08
CA LYS A 16 12.95 17.14 -3.40
C LYS A 16 11.72 17.58 -4.21
N GLU A 17 10.62 16.82 -4.18
CA GLU A 17 9.37 17.16 -4.87
C GLU A 17 8.74 18.43 -4.28
N LYS A 18 8.74 18.55 -2.95
CA LYS A 18 8.26 19.76 -2.25
C LYS A 18 9.13 20.97 -2.57
N ALA A 19 10.47 20.81 -2.58
CA ALA A 19 11.40 21.87 -2.94
C ALA A 19 11.22 22.33 -4.39
N THR A 20 11.06 21.40 -5.34
CA THR A 20 10.79 21.73 -6.76
C THR A 20 9.47 22.46 -6.90
N ALA A 21 8.41 22.04 -6.19
CA ALA A 21 7.14 22.75 -6.20
C ALA A 21 7.28 24.19 -5.70
N GLY A 22 7.99 24.39 -4.57
CA GLY A 22 8.25 25.73 -4.04
C GLY A 22 9.06 26.61 -4.99
N ALA A 23 10.12 26.06 -5.61
CA ALA A 23 10.92 26.78 -6.61
C ALA A 23 10.10 27.22 -7.84
N ASN A 24 9.05 26.48 -8.19
CA ASN A 24 8.11 26.82 -9.26
C ASN A 24 6.91 27.66 -8.78
N GLY A 25 6.96 28.25 -7.57
CA GLY A 25 5.88 29.08 -7.05
C GLY A 25 4.62 28.30 -6.65
N VAL A 26 4.68 26.99 -6.54
CA VAL A 26 3.54 26.14 -6.18
C VAL A 26 3.45 26.02 -4.65
N ARG A 27 2.37 26.55 -4.09
CA ARG A 27 2.03 26.41 -2.67
C ARG A 27 1.18 25.17 -2.44
N LEU A 28 1.80 24.05 -2.09
CA LEU A 28 1.16 22.76 -1.92
C LEU A 28 0.16 22.75 -0.76
N VAL A 29 -1.11 22.49 -1.07
CA VAL A 29 -2.16 22.18 -0.08
C VAL A 29 -2.59 20.74 -0.28
N LYS A 30 -2.58 19.95 0.80
CA LYS A 30 -2.92 18.53 0.80
C LYS A 30 -4.34 18.31 1.29
N THR A 31 -5.11 17.53 0.54
CA THR A 31 -6.40 16.98 0.93
C THR A 31 -6.34 15.45 0.88
N VAL A 32 -6.61 14.77 1.99
CA VAL A 32 -6.73 13.30 2.03
C VAL A 32 -8.17 12.95 1.64
N VAL A 33 -8.35 12.23 0.54
CA VAL A 33 -9.69 11.89 0.00
C VAL A 33 -10.12 10.46 0.30
N ALA A 34 -9.17 9.58 0.59
CA ALA A 34 -9.38 8.19 0.99
C ALA A 34 -8.16 7.70 1.77
N ASN A 35 -8.30 6.57 2.45
CA ASN A 35 -7.19 5.82 2.99
C ASN A 35 -7.03 4.48 2.24
N ASP A 36 -5.84 3.93 2.27
CA ASP A 36 -5.49 2.61 1.74
C ASP A 36 -4.63 1.89 2.78
N ALA A 37 -4.72 0.58 2.82
CA ALA A 37 -3.80 -0.24 3.57
C ALA A 37 -3.18 -1.29 2.66
N VAL A 38 -1.89 -1.50 2.84
CA VAL A 38 -1.14 -2.51 2.09
C VAL A 38 -1.13 -3.79 2.89
N ALA A 39 -1.96 -4.74 2.49
CA ALA A 39 -2.10 -6.04 3.13
C ALA A 39 -0.97 -6.98 2.70
N VAL A 40 -0.33 -7.66 3.65
CA VAL A 40 0.56 -8.78 3.37
C VAL A 40 -0.28 -10.04 3.19
N ILE A 41 -0.08 -10.72 2.07
CA ILE A 41 -0.83 -11.92 1.68
C ILE A 41 0.11 -13.11 1.48
N VAL A 42 -0.38 -14.29 1.81
CA VAL A 42 0.26 -15.57 1.53
C VAL A 42 -0.72 -16.50 0.82
N ASN A 43 -0.24 -17.59 0.25
CA ASN A 43 -1.13 -18.65 -0.25
C ASN A 43 -2.06 -19.14 0.87
N GLU A 44 -3.31 -19.45 0.54
CA GLU A 44 -4.29 -19.89 1.54
C GLU A 44 -3.89 -21.14 2.31
N SER A 45 -3.09 -22.03 1.70
CA SER A 45 -2.57 -23.25 2.33
C SER A 45 -1.41 -23.01 3.30
N ASN A 46 -0.84 -21.80 3.33
CA ASN A 46 0.25 -21.47 4.27
C ASN A 46 -0.28 -21.50 5.71
N PRO A 47 0.35 -22.21 6.67
CA PRO A 47 -0.17 -22.32 8.04
C PRO A 47 -0.08 -21.03 8.85
N LEU A 48 0.78 -20.08 8.45
CA LEU A 48 0.98 -18.83 9.18
C LEU A 48 -0.24 -17.92 9.10
N SER A 49 -0.58 -17.28 10.22
CA SER A 49 -1.64 -16.27 10.31
C SER A 49 -1.10 -14.87 10.67
N LYS A 50 0.16 -14.80 11.08
CA LYS A 50 0.81 -13.53 11.47
C LYS A 50 2.31 -13.57 11.20
N LEU A 51 2.90 -12.41 10.97
CA LEU A 51 4.34 -12.15 10.96
C LEU A 51 4.61 -10.86 11.73
N SER A 52 5.80 -10.74 12.30
CA SER A 52 6.27 -9.42 12.74
C SER A 52 6.62 -8.55 11.53
N LEU A 53 6.56 -7.23 11.67
CA LEU A 53 7.02 -6.31 10.61
C LEU A 53 8.51 -6.57 10.29
N LYS A 54 9.30 -6.99 11.30
CA LYS A 54 10.70 -7.33 11.10
C LYS A 54 10.89 -8.61 10.27
N ASP A 55 10.02 -9.61 10.42
CA ASP A 55 10.07 -10.81 9.58
C ASP A 55 9.63 -10.50 8.15
N VAL A 56 8.62 -9.63 7.98
CA VAL A 56 8.22 -9.11 6.66
C VAL A 56 9.41 -8.43 5.99
N GLU A 57 10.12 -7.53 6.69
CA GLU A 57 11.34 -6.91 6.17
C GLU A 57 12.34 -7.98 5.71
N ARG A 58 12.71 -8.93 6.60
CA ARG A 58 13.74 -9.95 6.32
C ARG A 58 13.37 -10.89 5.19
N ILE A 59 12.10 -11.18 5.01
CA ILE A 59 11.59 -11.97 3.88
C ILE A 59 11.77 -11.20 2.57
N PHE A 60 11.31 -9.96 2.50
CA PHE A 60 11.36 -9.19 1.26
C PHE A 60 12.78 -8.68 0.91
N THR A 61 13.70 -8.66 1.87
CA THR A 61 15.14 -8.41 1.60
C THR A 61 15.92 -9.69 1.29
N SER A 62 15.28 -10.86 1.35
CA SER A 62 15.89 -12.19 1.21
C SER A 62 16.90 -12.56 2.30
N ASP A 63 16.84 -11.92 3.47
CA ASP A 63 17.58 -12.38 4.68
C ASP A 63 16.96 -13.68 5.21
N ILE A 64 15.67 -13.91 4.97
CA ILE A 64 14.94 -15.15 5.21
C ILE A 64 14.41 -15.66 3.87
N THR A 65 14.82 -16.87 3.51
CA THR A 65 14.44 -17.53 2.25
C THR A 65 13.69 -18.84 2.44
N ASN A 66 13.47 -19.25 3.70
CA ASN A 66 12.73 -20.46 4.02
C ASN A 66 11.68 -20.17 5.10
N TRP A 67 10.46 -20.68 4.93
CA TRP A 67 9.35 -20.48 5.84
C TRP A 67 9.58 -21.02 7.25
N SER A 68 10.43 -22.06 7.41
CA SER A 68 10.76 -22.63 8.73
C SER A 68 11.43 -21.61 9.66
N ALA A 69 12.12 -20.61 9.11
CA ALA A 69 12.76 -19.55 9.90
C ALA A 69 11.78 -18.60 10.60
N VAL A 70 10.50 -18.64 10.21
CA VAL A 70 9.42 -17.84 10.81
C VAL A 70 8.26 -18.70 11.33
N GLY A 71 8.52 -19.98 11.58
CA GLY A 71 7.55 -20.91 12.17
C GLY A 71 6.57 -21.54 11.18
N GLY A 72 6.82 -21.41 9.87
CA GLY A 72 6.07 -22.09 8.81
C GLY A 72 6.59 -23.50 8.51
N LYS A 73 5.95 -24.18 7.57
CA LYS A 73 6.47 -25.45 7.02
C LYS A 73 7.73 -25.17 6.21
N SER A 74 8.69 -26.11 6.24
CA SER A 74 9.90 -25.98 5.42
C SER A 74 9.54 -25.86 3.95
N GLY A 75 10.08 -24.84 3.28
CA GLY A 75 9.87 -24.51 1.86
C GLY A 75 10.48 -23.16 1.53
N GLY A 76 11.02 -23.05 0.31
CA GLY A 76 11.63 -21.82 -0.17
C GLY A 76 10.59 -20.71 -0.38
N ILE A 77 10.82 -19.51 0.13
CA ILE A 77 9.89 -18.38 0.01
C ILE A 77 10.00 -17.77 -1.40
N SER A 78 8.87 -17.55 -2.06
CA SER A 78 8.76 -16.78 -3.29
C SER A 78 8.07 -15.46 -3.00
N GLY A 79 8.82 -14.37 -3.03
CA GLY A 79 8.32 -13.02 -2.77
C GLY A 79 7.80 -12.36 -4.06
N TYR A 80 6.62 -11.73 -4.01
CA TYR A 80 6.02 -10.99 -5.13
C TYR A 80 5.84 -9.52 -4.75
N THR A 81 6.48 -8.64 -5.53
CA THR A 81 6.47 -7.19 -5.31
C THR A 81 5.95 -6.45 -6.53
N ARG A 82 5.65 -5.17 -6.40
CA ARG A 82 5.30 -4.29 -7.52
C ARG A 82 6.56 -3.85 -8.27
N ASN A 83 6.40 -3.36 -9.49
CA ASN A 83 7.48 -2.71 -10.23
C ASN A 83 7.89 -1.39 -9.56
N THR A 84 9.06 -0.85 -9.94
CA THR A 84 9.67 0.34 -9.32
C THR A 84 8.91 1.64 -9.56
N SER A 85 8.03 1.70 -10.57
CA SER A 85 7.17 2.87 -10.84
C SER A 85 5.97 2.95 -9.89
N SER A 86 5.66 1.87 -9.15
CA SER A 86 4.53 1.79 -8.23
C SER A 86 4.74 2.61 -6.96
N GLY A 87 3.76 3.48 -6.62
CA GLY A 87 3.73 4.14 -5.31
C GLY A 87 3.63 3.15 -4.14
N THR A 88 3.01 1.98 -4.36
CA THR A 88 2.92 0.91 -3.35
C THR A 88 4.28 0.24 -3.13
N TYR A 89 5.08 0.04 -4.19
CA TYR A 89 6.46 -0.44 -4.08
C TYR A 89 7.30 0.48 -3.17
N ALA A 90 7.31 1.78 -3.46
CA ALA A 90 8.08 2.75 -2.68
C ALA A 90 7.56 2.90 -1.24
N PHE A 91 6.24 2.80 -1.04
CA PHE A 91 5.63 2.83 0.29
C PHE A 91 6.05 1.61 1.11
N PHE A 92 5.90 0.40 0.56
CA PHE A 92 6.25 -0.84 1.23
C PHE A 92 7.75 -0.90 1.56
N GLN A 93 8.62 -0.53 0.62
CA GLN A 93 10.06 -0.41 0.85
C GLN A 93 10.36 0.52 2.04
N LYS A 94 9.68 1.67 2.11
CA LYS A 94 9.92 2.65 3.17
C LYS A 94 9.44 2.17 4.53
N PHE A 95 8.24 1.61 4.62
CA PHE A 95 7.55 1.37 5.89
C PHE A 95 7.62 -0.08 6.37
N ALA A 96 7.63 -1.05 5.45
CA ALA A 96 7.76 -2.46 5.81
C ALA A 96 9.22 -2.95 5.79
N MET A 97 10.09 -2.37 4.94
CA MET A 97 11.46 -2.84 4.76
C MET A 97 12.51 -1.89 5.30
N ALA A 98 12.15 -0.91 6.14
CA ALA A 98 13.07 0.07 6.70
C ALA A 98 13.97 0.76 5.63
N LYS A 99 13.46 0.96 4.41
CA LYS A 99 14.14 1.49 3.21
C LYS A 99 15.24 0.59 2.62
N ARG A 100 15.35 -0.65 3.05
CA ARG A 100 16.28 -1.63 2.45
C ARG A 100 15.79 -2.03 1.07
N ASP A 101 16.69 -2.54 0.24
CA ASP A 101 16.35 -3.02 -1.10
C ASP A 101 15.68 -4.40 -1.07
N TYR A 102 14.83 -4.64 -2.06
CA TYR A 102 14.23 -5.96 -2.27
C TYR A 102 15.32 -6.97 -2.66
N GLY A 103 15.27 -8.13 -2.04
CA GLY A 103 16.23 -9.19 -2.27
C GLY A 103 15.96 -10.01 -3.54
N SER A 104 16.89 -10.91 -3.86
CA SER A 104 16.87 -11.74 -5.08
C SER A 104 15.71 -12.75 -5.15
N ALA A 105 15.11 -13.12 -3.99
CA ALA A 105 13.95 -14.00 -3.94
C ALA A 105 12.62 -13.28 -4.27
N THR A 106 12.66 -11.99 -4.65
CA THR A 106 11.46 -11.22 -4.99
C THR A 106 11.32 -11.01 -6.50
N GLN A 107 10.10 -11.23 -7.00
CA GLN A 107 9.73 -11.03 -8.40
C GLN A 107 8.84 -9.80 -8.55
N LYS A 108 9.11 -8.98 -9.57
CA LYS A 108 8.37 -7.72 -9.81
C LYS A 108 7.17 -7.96 -10.70
N MET A 109 5.99 -7.56 -10.23
CA MET A 109 4.71 -7.69 -10.91
C MET A 109 4.16 -6.33 -11.34
N ALA A 110 3.40 -6.30 -12.43
CA ALA A 110 2.81 -5.07 -12.98
C ALA A 110 1.70 -4.51 -12.08
N GLY A 111 0.87 -5.38 -11.48
CA GLY A 111 -0.32 -4.99 -10.72
C GLY A 111 -0.55 -5.80 -9.43
N ASN A 112 -1.52 -5.33 -8.62
CA ASN A 112 -1.97 -6.07 -7.43
C ASN A 112 -2.63 -7.40 -7.80
N GLU A 113 -3.43 -7.42 -8.89
CA GLU A 113 -4.10 -8.64 -9.37
C GLU A 113 -3.08 -9.72 -9.71
N GLN A 114 -2.00 -9.35 -10.41
CA GLN A 114 -0.95 -10.30 -10.75
C GLN A 114 -0.28 -10.85 -9.48
N ILE A 115 0.01 -10.00 -8.48
CA ILE A 115 0.55 -10.46 -7.20
C ILE A 115 -0.40 -11.47 -6.54
N ALA A 116 -1.70 -11.14 -6.47
CA ALA A 116 -2.68 -12.03 -5.86
C ALA A 116 -2.75 -13.38 -6.61
N THR A 117 -2.73 -13.37 -7.94
CA THR A 117 -2.72 -14.58 -8.78
C THR A 117 -1.47 -15.43 -8.55
N GLU A 118 -0.29 -14.83 -8.54
CA GLU A 118 0.97 -15.55 -8.32
C GLU A 118 1.03 -16.17 -6.91
N VAL A 119 0.58 -15.42 -5.89
CA VAL A 119 0.49 -15.94 -4.52
C VAL A 119 -0.53 -17.08 -4.42
N ALA A 120 -1.68 -16.97 -5.09
CA ALA A 120 -2.71 -18.00 -5.09
C ALA A 120 -2.22 -19.33 -5.72
N ASN A 121 -1.40 -19.23 -6.76
CA ASN A 121 -0.88 -20.39 -7.50
C ASN A 121 0.39 -21.00 -6.90
N ASN A 122 1.01 -20.33 -5.92
CA ASN A 122 2.25 -20.81 -5.31
C ASN A 122 2.09 -21.01 -3.79
N PRO A 123 2.09 -22.27 -3.30
CA PRO A 123 1.98 -22.58 -1.85
C PRO A 123 3.05 -21.91 -0.99
N ASN A 124 4.19 -21.54 -1.57
CA ASN A 124 5.29 -20.85 -0.90
C ASN A 124 5.30 -19.33 -1.16
N GLY A 125 4.25 -18.81 -1.79
CA GLY A 125 4.14 -17.40 -2.18
C GLY A 125 3.84 -16.47 -1.01
N ILE A 126 4.47 -15.30 -1.03
CA ILE A 126 4.14 -14.14 -0.23
C ILE A 126 4.13 -12.89 -1.12
N GLY A 127 3.20 -12.00 -0.88
CA GLY A 127 3.11 -10.73 -1.60
C GLY A 127 2.47 -9.65 -0.75
N TYR A 128 2.25 -8.49 -1.35
CA TYR A 128 1.46 -7.44 -0.75
C TYR A 128 0.56 -6.77 -1.78
N VAL A 129 -0.64 -6.44 -1.37
CA VAL A 129 -1.67 -5.82 -2.23
C VAL A 129 -2.44 -4.74 -1.45
N GLY A 130 -3.11 -3.83 -2.15
CA GLY A 130 -4.08 -2.93 -1.52
C GLY A 130 -5.31 -3.68 -1.00
N LEU A 131 -6.02 -3.12 -0.03
CA LEU A 131 -7.22 -3.74 0.58
C LEU A 131 -8.29 -4.14 -0.43
N ALA A 132 -8.40 -3.46 -1.56
CA ALA A 132 -9.33 -3.80 -2.64
C ALA A 132 -9.14 -5.23 -3.20
N TYR A 133 -7.96 -5.82 -3.00
CA TYR A 133 -7.57 -7.10 -3.62
C TYR A 133 -7.51 -8.28 -2.65
N VAL A 134 -7.81 -8.06 -1.37
CA VAL A 134 -7.71 -9.12 -0.34
C VAL A 134 -8.78 -10.21 -0.44
N GLY A 135 -9.85 -9.96 -1.20
CA GLY A 135 -10.91 -10.93 -1.47
C GLY A 135 -10.62 -11.93 -2.60
N ALA A 136 -9.43 -11.91 -3.20
CA ALA A 136 -9.06 -12.86 -4.24
C ALA A 136 -9.03 -14.30 -3.69
N LYS A 137 -9.48 -15.26 -4.49
CA LYS A 137 -9.44 -16.68 -4.11
C LYS A 137 -7.99 -17.19 -4.05
N GLY A 138 -7.73 -18.17 -3.20
CA GLY A 138 -6.42 -18.83 -3.08
C GLY A 138 -5.39 -18.05 -2.29
N ILE A 139 -5.73 -16.87 -1.76
CA ILE A 139 -4.87 -16.08 -0.89
C ILE A 139 -5.46 -15.93 0.52
N LYS A 140 -4.57 -15.68 1.47
CA LYS A 140 -4.91 -15.36 2.85
C LYS A 140 -4.16 -14.11 3.29
N VAL A 141 -4.87 -13.18 3.93
CA VAL A 141 -4.25 -12.03 4.59
C VAL A 141 -3.67 -12.47 5.93
N ILE A 142 -2.47 -12.00 6.25
CA ILE A 142 -1.84 -12.26 7.54
C ILE A 142 -1.73 -10.97 8.36
N ALA A 143 -1.80 -11.12 9.68
CA ALA A 143 -1.60 -10.01 10.59
C ALA A 143 -0.12 -9.59 10.60
N VAL A 144 0.13 -8.29 10.60
CA VAL A 144 1.47 -7.71 10.78
C VAL A 144 1.54 -7.10 12.19
N ASP A 145 2.52 -7.50 12.99
CA ASP A 145 2.62 -7.15 14.41
C ASP A 145 1.32 -7.44 15.19
N GLY A 146 0.60 -8.50 14.81
CA GLY A 146 -0.66 -8.89 15.44
C GLY A 146 -1.90 -8.13 14.99
N VAL A 147 -1.78 -7.18 14.05
CA VAL A 147 -2.90 -6.37 13.54
C VAL A 147 -3.24 -6.79 12.11
N LEU A 148 -4.51 -7.13 11.86
CA LEU A 148 -5.02 -7.36 10.50
C LEU A 148 -5.37 -6.01 9.82
N PRO A 149 -5.07 -5.86 8.52
CA PRO A 149 -5.53 -4.71 7.77
C PRO A 149 -7.05 -4.70 7.62
N SER A 150 -7.67 -3.58 7.93
CA SER A 150 -9.09 -3.32 7.75
C SER A 150 -9.33 -1.83 7.63
N ALA A 151 -10.56 -1.43 7.25
CA ALA A 151 -10.93 -0.02 7.25
C ALA A 151 -10.75 0.62 8.63
N LYS A 152 -11.14 -0.10 9.70
CA LYS A 152 -10.97 0.37 11.08
C LYS A 152 -9.51 0.58 11.42
N THR A 153 -8.66 -0.45 11.23
CA THR A 153 -7.26 -0.41 11.64
C THR A 153 -6.40 0.52 10.76
N ALA A 154 -6.86 0.80 9.52
CA ALA A 154 -6.26 1.82 8.67
C ALA A 154 -6.59 3.24 9.16
N ASN A 155 -7.83 3.47 9.63
CA ASN A 155 -8.28 4.79 10.08
C ASN A 155 -7.81 5.15 11.48
N ASP A 156 -7.78 4.20 12.42
CA ASP A 156 -7.32 4.43 13.79
C ASP A 156 -5.78 4.39 13.92
N GLY A 157 -5.06 4.08 12.83
CA GLY A 157 -3.60 4.06 12.78
C GLY A 157 -2.96 2.85 13.46
N SER A 158 -3.73 1.85 13.91
CA SER A 158 -3.19 0.64 14.53
C SER A 158 -2.48 -0.27 13.51
N TYR A 159 -2.89 -0.25 12.23
CA TYR A 159 -2.19 -0.95 11.15
C TYR A 159 -1.11 -0.05 10.53
N LYS A 160 0.15 -0.38 10.76
CA LYS A 160 1.31 0.45 10.37
C LYS A 160 1.51 0.61 8.86
N LEU A 161 0.98 -0.30 8.04
CA LEU A 161 1.08 -0.24 6.58
C LEU A 161 -0.16 0.40 5.94
N ALA A 162 -0.76 1.38 6.62
CA ALA A 162 -1.84 2.23 6.10
C ALA A 162 -1.31 3.60 5.65
N ARG A 163 -2.00 4.22 4.67
CA ARG A 163 -1.61 5.51 4.09
C ARG A 163 -2.81 6.28 3.56
N GLY A 164 -2.69 7.61 3.55
CA GLY A 164 -3.65 8.46 2.86
C GLY A 164 -3.47 8.46 1.34
N LEU A 165 -4.57 8.52 0.62
CA LEU A 165 -4.61 8.87 -0.80
C LEU A 165 -4.82 10.38 -0.89
N ASN A 166 -3.80 11.07 -1.39
CA ASN A 166 -3.68 12.51 -1.28
C ASN A 166 -3.97 13.19 -2.62
N CYS A 167 -4.73 14.28 -2.56
CA CYS A 167 -4.83 15.28 -3.61
C CYS A 167 -4.03 16.52 -3.18
N PHE A 168 -3.18 17.03 -4.07
CA PHE A 168 -2.42 18.25 -3.86
C PHE A 168 -2.89 19.32 -4.83
N THR A 169 -3.10 20.53 -4.32
CA THR A 169 -3.47 21.72 -5.12
C THR A 169 -2.44 22.83 -4.93
N ASN A 170 -2.39 23.77 -5.88
CA ASN A 170 -1.63 25.00 -5.73
C ASN A 170 -2.48 26.04 -5.00
N GLY A 171 -2.20 26.23 -3.71
CA GLY A 171 -3.02 27.03 -2.82
C GLY A 171 -4.33 26.37 -2.44
N ALA A 172 -5.19 27.09 -1.70
CA ALA A 172 -6.52 26.63 -1.34
C ALA A 172 -7.33 26.35 -2.63
N PRO A 173 -8.02 25.20 -2.73
CA PRO A 173 -8.80 24.86 -3.90
C PRO A 173 -9.98 25.84 -4.09
N THR A 174 -10.23 26.25 -5.33
CA THR A 174 -11.33 27.15 -5.71
C THR A 174 -12.10 26.58 -6.90
N GLY A 175 -13.24 27.17 -7.24
CA GLY A 175 -13.99 26.83 -8.45
C GLY A 175 -14.33 25.33 -8.57
N ALA A 176 -14.11 24.76 -9.74
CA ALA A 176 -14.37 23.34 -10.04
C ALA A 176 -13.50 22.39 -9.21
N THR A 177 -12.24 22.75 -8.95
CA THR A 177 -11.32 21.97 -8.11
C THR A 177 -11.84 21.83 -6.69
N LYS A 178 -12.34 22.93 -6.10
CA LYS A 178 -12.95 22.89 -4.76
C LYS A 178 -14.20 22.02 -4.76
N LYS A 179 -15.10 22.20 -5.74
CA LYS A 179 -16.32 21.40 -5.85
C LYS A 179 -16.04 19.91 -5.94
N PHE A 180 -15.02 19.51 -6.72
CA PHE A 180 -14.61 18.11 -6.84
C PHE A 180 -14.10 17.55 -5.52
N LEU A 181 -13.18 18.26 -4.85
CA LEU A 181 -12.62 17.79 -3.57
C LEU A 181 -13.66 17.79 -2.45
N ASP A 182 -14.53 18.79 -2.40
CA ASP A 182 -15.65 18.83 -1.46
C ASP A 182 -16.57 17.63 -1.69
N PHE A 183 -16.95 17.36 -2.95
CA PHE A 183 -17.78 16.19 -3.29
C PHE A 183 -17.10 14.87 -2.85
N ALA A 184 -15.81 14.70 -3.13
CA ALA A 184 -15.07 13.50 -2.73
C ALA A 184 -15.15 13.23 -1.21
N LEU A 185 -15.28 14.28 -0.41
CA LEU A 185 -15.40 14.21 1.07
C LEU A 185 -16.84 14.13 1.57
N THR A 186 -17.85 14.20 0.71
CA THR A 186 -19.26 14.00 1.09
C THR A 186 -19.58 12.52 1.33
N ALA A 187 -20.70 12.21 1.97
CA ALA A 187 -21.16 10.84 2.14
C ALA A 187 -21.33 10.08 0.81
N PRO A 188 -21.92 10.67 -0.27
CA PRO A 188 -21.93 10.04 -1.60
C PRO A 188 -20.52 9.79 -2.16
N GLY A 189 -19.60 10.74 -2.07
CA GLY A 189 -18.22 10.57 -2.51
C GLY A 189 -17.50 9.47 -1.74
N GLN A 190 -17.65 9.40 -0.44
CA GLN A 190 -17.05 8.36 0.39
C GLN A 190 -17.68 6.97 0.18
N LYS A 191 -18.95 6.90 -0.25
CA LYS A 191 -19.57 5.65 -0.70
C LYS A 191 -18.92 5.13 -1.98
N ILE A 192 -18.55 6.02 -2.90
CA ILE A 192 -17.78 5.65 -4.10
C ILE A 192 -16.39 5.13 -3.70
N VAL A 193 -15.70 5.80 -2.76
CA VAL A 193 -14.41 5.32 -2.22
C VAL A 193 -14.55 3.89 -1.70
N ALA A 194 -15.57 3.60 -0.90
CA ALA A 194 -15.81 2.26 -0.37
C ALA A 194 -16.09 1.23 -1.48
N SER A 195 -16.91 1.59 -2.49
CA SER A 195 -17.26 0.69 -3.59
C SER A 195 -16.08 0.33 -4.49
N THR A 196 -15.03 1.15 -4.49
CA THR A 196 -13.76 0.89 -5.21
C THR A 196 -12.72 0.14 -4.34
N GLY A 197 -13.11 -0.30 -3.13
CA GLY A 197 -12.26 -1.08 -2.23
C GLY A 197 -11.24 -0.28 -1.42
N PHE A 198 -11.32 1.06 -1.48
CA PHE A 198 -10.53 1.92 -0.60
C PHE A 198 -11.26 2.22 0.70
N VAL A 199 -10.55 2.77 1.66
CA VAL A 199 -11.08 3.09 3.00
C VAL A 199 -11.56 4.53 3.04
N PRO A 200 -12.85 4.78 3.32
CA PRO A 200 -13.37 6.11 3.57
C PRO A 200 -12.63 6.81 4.72
N VAL A 201 -12.45 8.13 4.61
CA VAL A 201 -11.82 8.96 5.66
C VAL A 201 -12.82 9.40 6.75
N LYS A 202 -14.12 9.18 6.51
CA LYS A 202 -15.24 9.52 7.42
C LYS A 202 -16.20 8.36 7.49
#